data_126e632acb403fcc30608ec65dd49968
#
_entry.id   126e632acb403fcc30608ec65dd49968
#
_cell.length_a   1.000
_cell.length_b   1.000
_cell.length_c   1.000
_cell.angle_alpha   90.00
_cell.angle_beta   90.00
_cell.angle_gamma   90.00
#
_symmetry.space_group_name_H-M   'P 1'
#
loop_
_entity.id
_entity.type
_entity.pdbx_description
1 polymer ?
#
loop_
_entity_poly.entity_id
_entity_poly.type
_entity_poly.pdbx_seq_one_letter_code
_entity_poly.pdbx_strand_id
1 'polypeptide(L)' 'MRGHVATFDEHRGLGEVADADGHTVPFHCTAIADGTRTIPVGVDVEFRLVNGPMGTLEATDIRRVG' A
#
# COMPACT_ATOMS: atom_id res chain seq x y z
N MET A 1 5.74 0.37 -9.28
CA MET A 1 4.66 -0.56 -9.66
C MET A 1 3.31 0.11 -9.50
N ARG A 2 2.34 -0.30 -10.24
CA ARG A 2 0.97 0.23 -10.15
C ARG A 2 0.01 -0.83 -9.66
N GLY A 3 -0.99 -0.37 -8.92
CA GLY A 3 -2.06 -1.21 -8.43
C GLY A 3 -3.15 -0.37 -7.81
N HIS A 4 -3.86 -0.94 -6.86
CA HIS A 4 -4.90 -0.22 -6.12
C HIS A 4 -4.91 -0.68 -4.67
N VAL A 5 -5.48 0.17 -3.81
CA VAL A 5 -5.65 -0.20 -2.41
C VAL A 5 -6.76 -1.24 -2.31
N ALA A 6 -6.41 -2.43 -1.85
CA ALA A 6 -7.37 -3.53 -1.71
C ALA A 6 -8.07 -3.49 -0.36
N THR A 7 -7.33 -3.23 0.70
CA THR A 7 -7.87 -3.13 2.07
C THR A 7 -7.14 -2.05 2.84
N PHE A 8 -7.80 -1.49 3.84
CA PHE A 8 -7.15 -0.59 4.78
C PHE A 8 -7.93 -0.56 6.10
N ASP A 9 -7.19 -0.73 7.20
CA ASP A 9 -7.74 -0.67 8.57
C ASP A 9 -7.15 0.56 9.25
N GLU A 10 -7.97 1.59 9.43
CA GLU A 10 -7.53 2.85 10.03
C GLU A 10 -7.04 2.71 11.46
N HIS A 11 -7.67 1.84 12.24
CA HIS A 11 -7.31 1.64 13.64
C HIS A 11 -5.91 1.05 13.77
N ARG A 12 -5.58 0.13 12.90
CA ARG A 12 -4.30 -0.58 12.93
C ARG A 12 -3.24 0.11 12.09
N GLY A 13 -3.65 0.98 11.17
CA GLY A 13 -2.75 1.60 10.23
C GLY A 13 -2.12 0.61 9.27
N LEU A 14 -2.84 -0.45 8.93
CA LEU A 14 -2.36 -1.52 8.06
C LEU A 14 -3.32 -1.73 6.90
N GLY A 15 -2.76 -2.04 5.74
CA GLY A 15 -3.56 -2.33 4.58
C GLY A 15 -2.83 -3.20 3.59
N GLU A 16 -3.44 -3.39 2.43
CA GLU A 16 -2.85 -4.14 1.34
C GLU A 16 -3.10 -3.42 0.03
N VAL A 17 -2.11 -3.46 -0.86
CA VAL A 17 -2.27 -3.03 -2.25
C VAL A 17 -2.24 -4.26 -3.14
N ALA A 18 -3.06 -4.24 -4.19
CA ALA A 18 -3.09 -5.30 -5.19
C ALA A 18 -2.47 -4.80 -6.49
N ASP A 19 -1.65 -5.62 -7.12
CA ASP A 19 -1.08 -5.30 -8.42
C ASP A 19 -2.01 -5.74 -9.56
N ALA A 20 -1.58 -5.54 -10.79
CA ALA A 20 -2.37 -5.87 -11.97
C ALA A 20 -2.68 -7.36 -12.10
N ASP A 21 -1.86 -8.22 -11.50
CA ASP A 21 -2.04 -9.66 -11.53
C ASP A 21 -2.89 -10.18 -10.37
N GLY A 22 -3.34 -9.29 -9.49
CA GLY A 22 -4.14 -9.66 -8.33
C GLY A 22 -3.33 -10.08 -7.11
N HIS A 23 -2.00 -9.99 -7.16
CA HIS A 23 -1.17 -10.25 -5.99
C HIS A 23 -1.29 -9.09 -5.02
N THR A 24 -1.42 -9.40 -3.74
CA THR A 24 -1.50 -8.37 -2.71
C THR A 24 -0.21 -8.33 -1.90
N VAL A 25 0.18 -7.12 -1.50
CA VAL A 25 1.30 -6.92 -0.58
C VAL A 25 0.86 -5.99 0.54
N PRO A 26 1.30 -6.24 1.77
CA PRO A 26 0.91 -5.40 2.90
C PRO A 26 1.65 -4.08 2.89
N PHE A 27 1.05 -3.08 3.51
CA PHE A 27 1.72 -1.81 3.78
C PHE A 27 1.28 -1.24 5.13
N HIS A 28 2.14 -0.42 5.71
CA HIS A 28 1.83 0.34 6.91
C HIS A 28 1.40 1.76 6.50
N CYS A 29 0.59 2.41 7.31
CA CYS A 29 0.11 3.76 6.99
C CYS A 29 1.25 4.76 6.80
N THR A 30 2.41 4.53 7.44
CA THR A 30 3.59 5.38 7.27
C THR A 30 4.20 5.28 5.87
N ALA A 31 3.80 4.28 5.08
CA ALA A 31 4.27 4.12 3.71
C ALA A 31 3.52 5.01 2.71
N ILE A 32 2.47 5.68 3.14
CA ILE A 32 1.71 6.61 2.28
C ILE A 32 2.54 7.88 2.13
N ALA A 33 2.96 8.17 0.89
CA ALA A 33 3.98 9.18 0.62
C ALA A 33 3.56 10.62 0.92
N ASP A 34 2.27 10.92 0.88
CA ASP A 34 1.77 12.28 1.11
C ASP A 34 1.65 12.65 2.60
N GLY A 35 2.04 11.74 3.48
CA GLY A 35 2.02 12.00 4.92
C GLY A 35 0.65 11.80 5.58
N THR A 36 -0.38 11.48 4.84
CA THR A 36 -1.67 11.13 5.42
C THR A 36 -1.59 9.72 6.00
N ARG A 37 -2.43 9.43 6.98
CA ARG A 37 -2.45 8.11 7.62
C ARG A 37 -3.65 7.29 7.21
N THR A 38 -4.37 7.75 6.21
CA THR A 38 -5.53 7.05 5.68
C THR A 38 -5.48 7.09 4.16
N ILE A 39 -6.07 6.07 3.54
CA ILE A 39 -6.20 6.03 2.09
C ILE A 39 -7.46 5.22 1.76
N PRO A 40 -8.32 5.72 0.85
CA PRO A 40 -9.54 4.99 0.52
C PRO A 40 -9.26 3.68 -0.21
N VAL A 41 -10.04 2.67 0.09
CA VAL A 41 -10.03 1.41 -0.65
C VAL A 41 -10.48 1.68 -2.09
N GLY A 42 -9.79 1.06 -3.04
CA GLY A 42 -10.09 1.20 -4.47
C GLY A 42 -9.31 2.28 -5.20
N VAL A 43 -8.59 3.11 -4.47
CA VAL A 43 -7.78 4.18 -5.09
C VAL A 43 -6.60 3.57 -5.85
N ASP A 44 -6.37 4.05 -7.06
CA ASP A 44 -5.21 3.63 -7.85
C ASP A 44 -3.95 4.30 -7.29
N VAL A 45 -2.88 3.52 -7.21
CA VAL A 45 -1.62 3.97 -6.61
C VAL A 45 -0.42 3.46 -7.40
N GLU A 46 0.68 4.20 -7.27
CA GLU A 46 2.01 3.68 -7.57
C GLU A 46 2.70 3.39 -6.25
N PHE A 47 3.53 2.36 -6.24
CA PHE A 47 4.24 1.97 -5.03
C PHE A 47 5.53 1.25 -5.39
N ARG A 48 6.40 1.09 -4.39
CA ARG A 48 7.65 0.35 -4.50
C ARG A 48 7.57 -0.85 -3.56
N LEU A 49 8.30 -1.90 -3.89
CA LEU A 49 8.40 -3.08 -3.04
C LEU A 49 9.71 -3.04 -2.26
N VAL A 50 9.64 -3.36 -0.99
CA VAL A 50 10.82 -3.50 -0.12
C VAL A 50 10.66 -4.76 0.70
N ASN A 51 11.80 -5.29 1.20
CA ASN A 51 11.77 -6.39 2.13
C ASN A 51 11.44 -5.85 3.52
N GLY A 52 10.39 -6.37 4.13
CA GLY A 52 10.03 -6.03 5.49
C GLY A 52 10.92 -6.75 6.50
N PRO A 53 10.73 -6.45 7.81
CA PRO A 53 11.58 -6.99 8.87
C PRO A 53 11.60 -8.51 8.95
N MET A 54 10.52 -9.15 8.51
CA MET A 54 10.39 -10.62 8.55
C MET A 54 10.75 -11.29 7.24
N GLY A 55 11.36 -10.55 6.30
CA GLY A 55 11.72 -11.07 4.99
C GLY A 55 10.56 -11.16 4.00
N THR A 56 9.39 -10.66 4.36
CA THR A 56 8.25 -10.60 3.47
C THR A 56 8.26 -9.28 2.71
N LEU A 57 7.73 -9.28 1.49
CA LEU A 57 7.62 -8.05 0.71
C LEU A 57 6.54 -7.14 1.28
N GLU A 58 6.83 -5.84 1.27
CA GLU A 58 5.89 -4.80 1.69
C GLU A 58 5.89 -3.69 0.65
N ALA A 59 4.78 -2.97 0.55
CA ALA A 59 4.69 -1.79 -0.30
C ALA A 59 5.13 -0.56 0.49
N THR A 60 5.86 0.31 -0.18
CA THR A 60 6.28 1.59 0.38
C THR A 60 6.18 2.69 -0.68
N ASP A 61 6.35 3.94 -0.27
CA ASP A 61 6.29 5.10 -1.16
C ASP A 61 5.00 5.08 -2.00
N ILE A 62 3.88 4.87 -1.31
CA ILE A 62 2.58 4.72 -1.95
C ILE A 62 2.06 6.11 -2.34
N ARG A 63 1.82 6.30 -3.63
CA ARG A 63 1.37 7.57 -4.20
C ARG A 63 0.10 7.37 -5.00
N ARG A 64 -0.88 8.23 -4.79
CA ARG A 64 -2.10 8.18 -5.58
C ARG A 64 -1.79 8.56 -7.03
N VAL A 65 -2.44 7.87 -7.97
CA VAL A 65 -2.32 8.12 -9.41
C VAL A 65 -3.65 8.63 -9.92
N GLY A 66 -3.61 9.64 -10.71
CA GLY A 66 -4.83 10.18 -11.31
C GLY A 66 -5.12 11.61 -10.93
#